data_6b77c3b050b39670599c77c97131cc58
#
_entry.id   6b77c3b050b39670599c77c97131cc58
#
_cell.length_a   1.000
_cell.length_b   1.000
_cell.length_c   1.000
_cell.angle_alpha   90.00
_cell.angle_beta   90.00
_cell.angle_gamma   90.00
#
_symmetry.space_group_name_H-M   'P 1'
#
loop_
_entity.id
_entity.type
_entity.pdbx_description
1 polymer ?
#
loop_
_entity_poly.entity_id
_entity_poly.type
_entity_poly.pdbx_seq_one_letter_code
_entity_poly.pdbx_strand_id
1 'polypeptide(L)'
;IDKERANRLKCNLPSVCFSGKFEERIDTKIIQHSGFLVLDFDNVEDLEKRKSEITAHSFVYACWISPSGHGLKALVKISDGKKHREHFTSLREIFTDADKSGINESRVCYESYDTEIYINPIATKFNKTTKTETVVISERLQSEVELFEKILKWLSNKGDAFVTGERNSFIFKLASACCRFGINESDCQNLCKLSFSTADN
;
A
#
# COMPACT_ATOMS: atom_id res chain seq x y z
N ILE A 1 -10.57 23.38 4.57
CA ILE A 1 -11.51 22.24 4.76
C ILE A 1 -10.91 21.34 5.81
N ASP A 2 -11.70 20.96 6.81
CA ASP A 2 -11.29 19.97 7.79
C ASP A 2 -10.82 18.68 7.09
N LYS A 3 -9.65 18.18 7.48
CA LYS A 3 -8.99 17.00 6.88
C LYS A 3 -9.88 15.75 6.93
N GLU A 4 -10.65 15.61 7.98
CA GLU A 4 -11.58 14.50 8.17
C GLU A 4 -12.76 14.56 7.20
N ARG A 5 -13.30 15.77 6.98
CA ARG A 5 -14.35 16.02 6.00
C ARG A 5 -13.85 15.80 4.57
N ALA A 6 -12.63 16.26 4.26
CA ALA A 6 -11.99 16.00 2.96
C ALA A 6 -11.82 14.51 2.68
N ASN A 7 -11.36 13.73 3.67
CA ASN A 7 -11.23 12.28 3.54
C ASN A 7 -12.58 11.58 3.32
N ARG A 8 -13.64 11.99 4.03
CA ARG A 8 -15.00 11.44 3.81
C ARG A 8 -15.50 11.72 2.40
N LEU A 9 -15.30 12.93 1.90
CA LEU A 9 -15.68 13.28 0.52
C LEU A 9 -14.90 12.47 -0.51
N LYS A 10 -13.59 12.32 -0.31
CA LYS A 10 -12.73 11.50 -1.19
C LYS A 10 -13.19 10.05 -1.27
N CYS A 11 -13.60 9.44 -0.14
CA CYS A 11 -14.07 8.05 -0.12
C CYS A 11 -15.39 7.82 -0.89
N ASN A 12 -16.15 8.88 -1.18
CA ASN A 12 -17.38 8.82 -1.97
C ASN A 12 -17.13 8.99 -3.48
N LEU A 13 -15.91 9.31 -3.90
CA LEU A 13 -15.57 9.44 -5.31
C LEU A 13 -15.52 8.06 -5.99
N PRO A 14 -15.90 7.97 -7.27
CA PRO A 14 -15.59 6.81 -8.08
C PRO A 14 -14.11 6.47 -8.01
N SER A 15 -13.80 5.18 -8.10
CA SER A 15 -12.43 4.74 -7.97
C SER A 15 -12.13 3.53 -8.85
N VAL A 16 -10.87 3.38 -9.23
CA VAL A 16 -10.38 2.30 -10.08
C VAL A 16 -9.09 1.70 -9.54
N CYS A 17 -8.91 0.39 -9.72
CA CYS A 17 -7.63 -0.29 -9.55
C CYS A 17 -6.98 -0.43 -10.94
N PHE A 18 -6.01 0.43 -11.26
CA PHE A 18 -5.37 0.42 -12.58
C PHE A 18 -4.55 -0.84 -12.84
N SER A 19 -4.05 -1.49 -11.79
CA SER A 19 -3.19 -2.67 -11.93
C SER A 19 -3.90 -3.91 -12.47
N GLY A 20 -5.24 -3.98 -12.43
CA GLY A 20 -5.93 -5.12 -13.01
C GLY A 20 -7.38 -5.33 -12.60
N LYS A 21 -7.88 -6.51 -12.96
CA LYS A 21 -9.19 -7.01 -12.51
C LYS A 21 -9.00 -7.87 -11.27
N PHE A 22 -9.88 -7.70 -10.30
CA PHE A 22 -9.86 -8.42 -9.03
C PHE A 22 -11.22 -9.11 -8.80
N GLU A 23 -11.20 -10.29 -8.19
CA GLU A 23 -12.38 -10.92 -7.63
C GLU A 23 -12.86 -10.15 -6.40
N GLU A 24 -11.92 -9.81 -5.54
CA GLU A 24 -12.06 -8.93 -4.40
C GLU A 24 -10.88 -7.95 -4.38
N ARG A 25 -11.04 -6.79 -3.76
CA ARG A 25 -9.96 -5.79 -3.66
C ARG A 25 -8.86 -6.19 -2.66
N ILE A 26 -8.20 -7.31 -2.96
CA ILE A 26 -7.08 -7.88 -2.21
C ILE A 26 -6.02 -8.29 -3.22
N ASP A 27 -4.74 -8.04 -2.93
CA ASP A 27 -3.63 -8.30 -3.87
C ASP A 27 -3.61 -9.76 -4.37
N THR A 28 -3.89 -10.73 -3.48
CA THR A 28 -3.93 -12.17 -3.80
C THR A 28 -5.12 -12.59 -4.66
N LYS A 29 -6.11 -11.71 -4.83
CA LYS A 29 -7.35 -11.96 -5.59
C LYS A 29 -7.36 -11.31 -6.97
N ILE A 30 -6.17 -10.99 -7.49
CA ILE A 30 -6.05 -10.48 -8.84
C ILE A 30 -6.35 -11.58 -9.87
N ILE A 31 -7.33 -11.34 -10.75
CA ILE A 31 -7.71 -12.25 -11.83
C ILE A 31 -6.80 -12.04 -13.04
N GLN A 32 -6.56 -10.78 -13.39
CA GLN A 32 -5.76 -10.42 -14.54
C GLN A 32 -5.08 -9.07 -14.31
N HIS A 33 -3.75 -9.05 -14.43
CA HIS A 33 -2.98 -7.83 -14.38
C HIS A 33 -3.09 -7.04 -15.68
N SER A 34 -3.25 -5.72 -15.60
CA SER A 34 -3.41 -4.83 -16.77
C SER A 34 -2.09 -4.50 -17.47
N GLY A 35 -0.96 -4.69 -16.80
CA GLY A 35 0.34 -4.17 -17.22
C GLY A 35 0.58 -2.72 -16.80
N PHE A 36 -0.27 -2.12 -15.97
CA PHE A 36 -0.08 -0.79 -15.41
C PHE A 36 0.25 -0.82 -13.93
N LEU A 37 1.03 0.18 -13.51
CA LEU A 37 1.41 0.44 -12.13
C LEU A 37 1.20 1.92 -11.85
N VAL A 38 0.64 2.26 -10.69
CA VAL A 38 0.41 3.64 -10.26
C VAL A 38 1.46 4.05 -9.24
N LEU A 39 2.07 5.21 -9.48
CA LEU A 39 2.86 5.94 -8.51
C LEU A 39 2.03 7.09 -7.94
N ASP A 40 2.14 7.32 -6.65
CA ASP A 40 1.44 8.38 -5.92
C ASP A 40 2.49 9.31 -5.30
N PHE A 41 2.35 10.61 -5.51
CA PHE A 41 3.25 11.65 -5.00
C PHE A 41 2.43 12.61 -4.16
N ASP A 42 2.63 12.59 -2.85
CA ASP A 42 1.88 13.41 -1.91
C ASP A 42 2.65 14.70 -1.55
N ASN A 43 1.91 15.78 -1.26
CA ASN A 43 2.45 17.06 -0.78
C ASN A 43 3.53 17.64 -1.70
N VAL A 44 3.27 17.67 -2.99
CA VAL A 44 4.18 18.23 -4.00
C VAL A 44 4.12 19.76 -3.93
N GLU A 45 5.27 20.42 -3.72
CA GLU A 45 5.37 21.88 -3.61
C GLU A 45 5.11 22.58 -4.95
N ASP A 46 5.69 22.07 -6.03
CA ASP A 46 5.56 22.60 -7.40
C ASP A 46 5.04 21.48 -8.32
N LEU A 47 3.73 21.48 -8.52
CA LEU A 47 3.04 20.45 -9.29
C LEU A 47 3.46 20.46 -10.77
N GLU A 48 3.65 21.63 -11.38
CA GLU A 48 3.98 21.73 -12.81
C GLU A 48 5.39 21.25 -13.06
N LYS A 49 6.35 21.70 -12.28
CA LYS A 49 7.73 21.26 -12.36
C LYS A 49 7.83 19.76 -12.13
N ARG A 50 7.21 19.26 -11.07
CA ARG A 50 7.26 17.81 -10.75
C ARG A 50 6.57 16.97 -11.82
N LYS A 51 5.45 17.41 -12.35
CA LYS A 51 4.74 16.76 -13.46
C LYS A 51 5.63 16.68 -14.71
N SER A 52 6.33 17.77 -15.04
CA SER A 52 7.28 17.81 -16.15
C SER A 52 8.44 16.82 -15.95
N GLU A 53 9.02 16.74 -14.76
CA GLU A 53 10.08 15.78 -14.43
C GLU A 53 9.61 14.33 -14.59
N ILE A 54 8.42 14.00 -14.07
CA ILE A 54 7.84 12.67 -14.16
C ILE A 54 7.57 12.29 -15.62
N THR A 55 6.96 13.20 -16.38
CA THR A 55 6.55 12.94 -17.77
C THR A 55 7.70 12.96 -18.78
N ALA A 56 8.89 13.40 -18.39
CA ALA A 56 10.12 13.26 -19.19
C ALA A 56 10.53 11.80 -19.40
N HIS A 57 10.03 10.87 -18.59
CA HIS A 57 10.32 9.44 -18.71
C HIS A 57 9.40 8.78 -19.73
N SER A 58 9.98 8.13 -20.75
CA SER A 58 9.25 7.51 -21.87
C SER A 58 8.27 6.39 -21.44
N PHE A 59 8.46 5.79 -20.28
CA PHE A 59 7.60 4.73 -19.74
C PHE A 59 6.38 5.25 -18.97
N VAL A 60 6.27 6.55 -18.74
CA VAL A 60 5.10 7.16 -18.10
C VAL A 60 3.99 7.30 -19.15
N TYR A 61 2.88 6.61 -18.91
CA TYR A 61 1.71 6.62 -19.79
C TYR A 61 0.80 7.82 -19.52
N ALA A 62 0.53 8.12 -18.25
CA ALA A 62 -0.29 9.27 -17.86
C ALA A 62 0.21 9.88 -16.56
N CYS A 63 -0.01 11.18 -16.38
CA CYS A 63 0.25 11.89 -15.14
C CYS A 63 -0.81 12.96 -14.92
N TRP A 64 -1.38 13.01 -13.70
CA TRP A 64 -2.46 13.93 -13.36
C TRP A 64 -2.43 14.35 -11.88
N ILE A 65 -3.13 15.42 -11.55
CA ILE A 65 -3.27 15.95 -10.19
C ILE A 65 -4.18 15.03 -9.37
N SER A 66 -3.77 14.70 -8.15
CA SER A 66 -4.56 13.89 -7.23
C SER A 66 -5.82 14.61 -6.72
N PRO A 67 -6.84 13.90 -6.20
CA PRO A 67 -8.08 14.52 -5.74
C PRO A 67 -7.92 15.59 -4.64
N SER A 68 -6.79 15.57 -3.92
CA SER A 68 -6.48 16.59 -2.90
C SER A 68 -6.04 17.93 -3.51
N GLY A 69 -5.64 17.94 -4.78
CA GLY A 69 -5.05 19.12 -5.44
C GLY A 69 -3.60 19.40 -5.05
N HIS A 70 -2.99 18.60 -4.15
CA HIS A 70 -1.64 18.82 -3.62
C HIS A 70 -0.68 17.66 -3.92
N GLY A 71 -1.04 16.79 -4.83
CA GLY A 71 -0.21 15.64 -5.20
C GLY A 71 -0.40 15.27 -6.67
N LEU A 72 0.43 14.37 -7.14
CA LEU A 72 0.39 13.84 -8.50
C LEU A 72 0.21 12.32 -8.46
N LYS A 73 -0.40 11.81 -9.52
CA LYS A 73 -0.43 10.38 -9.81
C LYS A 73 0.16 10.13 -11.18
N ALA A 74 1.02 9.11 -11.27
CA ALA A 74 1.57 8.68 -12.54
C ALA A 74 1.25 7.23 -12.81
N LEU A 75 0.80 6.95 -14.03
CA LEU A 75 0.52 5.62 -14.53
C LEU A 75 1.67 5.17 -15.42
N VAL A 76 2.30 4.08 -15.04
CA VAL A 76 3.48 3.52 -15.73
C VAL A 76 3.12 2.20 -16.38
N LYS A 77 3.52 1.99 -17.64
CA LYS A 77 3.46 0.67 -18.28
C LYS A 77 4.62 -0.19 -17.78
N ILE A 78 4.35 -1.38 -17.26
CA ILE A 78 5.37 -2.36 -16.86
C ILE A 78 5.43 -3.54 -17.81
N SER A 79 6.60 -4.18 -17.91
CA SER A 79 6.82 -5.28 -18.87
C SER A 79 6.19 -6.58 -18.43
N ASP A 80 6.12 -6.84 -17.10
CA ASP A 80 5.61 -8.08 -16.51
C ASP A 80 4.76 -7.79 -15.27
N GLY A 81 3.46 -8.00 -15.36
CA GLY A 81 2.53 -7.80 -14.25
C GLY A 81 2.78 -8.72 -13.05
N LYS A 82 3.36 -9.92 -13.26
CA LYS A 82 3.72 -10.84 -12.18
C LYS A 82 4.86 -10.30 -11.31
N LYS A 83 5.61 -9.33 -11.82
CA LYS A 83 6.71 -8.65 -11.13
C LYS A 83 6.33 -7.23 -10.72
N HIS A 84 5.06 -6.98 -10.45
CA HIS A 84 4.55 -5.66 -10.08
C HIS A 84 5.38 -5.02 -8.95
N ARG A 85 5.58 -5.74 -7.86
CA ARG A 85 6.31 -5.27 -6.68
C ARG A 85 7.79 -4.99 -6.96
N GLU A 86 8.43 -5.84 -7.77
CA GLU A 86 9.82 -5.66 -8.18
C GLU A 86 9.97 -4.42 -9.09
N HIS A 87 9.03 -4.21 -10.02
CA HIS A 87 8.97 -3.00 -10.85
C HIS A 87 8.72 -1.76 -9.99
N PHE A 88 7.81 -1.83 -9.03
CA PHE A 88 7.54 -0.73 -8.10
C PHE A 88 8.79 -0.34 -7.31
N THR A 89 9.53 -1.33 -6.79
CA THR A 89 10.79 -1.09 -6.07
C THR A 89 11.81 -0.38 -6.95
N SER A 90 12.00 -0.83 -8.21
CA SER A 90 12.90 -0.16 -9.16
C SER A 90 12.44 1.25 -9.52
N LEU A 91 11.14 1.48 -9.65
CA LEU A 91 10.59 2.81 -9.92
C LEU A 91 10.81 3.76 -8.75
N ARG A 92 10.78 3.26 -7.52
CA ARG A 92 11.10 4.06 -6.34
C ARG A 92 12.58 4.40 -6.20
N GLU A 93 13.47 3.71 -6.88
CA GLU A 93 14.88 4.14 -6.99
C GLU A 93 15.02 5.37 -7.88
N ILE A 94 14.12 5.53 -8.88
CA ILE A 94 14.07 6.69 -9.77
C ILE A 94 13.27 7.84 -9.12
N PHE A 95 12.12 7.52 -8.54
CA PHE A 95 11.17 8.43 -7.90
C PHE A 95 11.16 8.19 -6.39
N THR A 96 12.17 8.70 -5.70
CA THR A 96 12.39 8.43 -4.26
C THR A 96 11.29 8.97 -3.35
N ASP A 97 10.56 9.98 -3.83
CA ASP A 97 9.43 10.64 -3.18
C ASP A 97 8.07 9.95 -3.44
N ALA A 98 8.03 8.91 -4.28
CA ALA A 98 6.80 8.16 -4.49
C ALA A 98 6.35 7.43 -3.20
N ASP A 99 5.05 7.48 -2.89
CA ASP A 99 4.47 6.83 -1.71
C ASP A 99 4.67 5.31 -1.76
N LYS A 100 5.10 4.73 -0.63
CA LYS A 100 5.39 3.30 -0.50
C LYS A 100 4.17 2.41 -0.68
N SER A 101 2.98 2.93 -0.40
CA SER A 101 1.73 2.16 -0.47
C SER A 101 1.32 1.79 -1.90
N GLY A 102 1.91 2.42 -2.93
CA GLY A 102 1.72 2.05 -4.33
C GLY A 102 2.24 0.67 -4.72
N ILE A 103 2.97 -0.01 -3.83
CA ILE A 103 3.47 -1.38 -4.05
C ILE A 103 2.35 -2.42 -4.16
N ASN A 104 1.15 -2.12 -3.63
CA ASN A 104 0.04 -3.05 -3.63
C ASN A 104 -0.72 -3.00 -4.95
N GLU A 105 -0.94 -4.15 -5.58
CA GLU A 105 -1.67 -4.28 -6.84
C GLU A 105 -3.12 -3.82 -6.71
N SER A 106 -3.75 -4.04 -5.54
CA SER A 106 -5.13 -3.64 -5.24
C SER A 106 -5.27 -2.15 -4.85
N ARG A 107 -4.22 -1.35 -5.07
CA ARG A 107 -4.24 0.10 -4.77
C ARG A 107 -5.34 0.79 -5.54
N VAL A 108 -6.19 1.52 -4.81
CA VAL A 108 -7.31 2.29 -5.35
C VAL A 108 -6.83 3.68 -5.77
N CYS A 109 -7.22 4.10 -6.96
CA CYS A 109 -7.14 5.47 -7.44
C CYS A 109 -8.54 6.08 -7.46
N TYR A 110 -8.76 7.13 -6.68
CA TYR A 110 -9.99 7.90 -6.73
C TYR A 110 -9.98 8.86 -7.92
N GLU A 111 -11.16 9.09 -8.49
CA GLU A 111 -11.36 10.08 -9.54
C GLU A 111 -10.83 11.45 -9.12
N SER A 112 -10.23 12.16 -10.06
CA SER A 112 -9.82 13.54 -9.90
C SER A 112 -10.00 14.30 -11.21
N TYR A 113 -10.02 15.63 -11.12
CA TYR A 113 -10.16 16.51 -12.28
C TYR A 113 -8.83 17.23 -12.52
N ASP A 114 -8.29 17.08 -13.74
CA ASP A 114 -7.07 17.75 -14.21
C ASP A 114 -7.24 18.10 -15.68
N THR A 115 -7.36 19.41 -15.98
CA THR A 115 -7.49 19.92 -17.35
C THR A 115 -6.22 19.73 -18.18
N GLU A 116 -5.08 19.62 -17.50
CA GLU A 116 -3.77 19.48 -18.09
C GLU A 116 -3.22 18.06 -17.91
N ILE A 117 -4.11 17.05 -17.89
CA ILE A 117 -3.68 15.65 -17.80
C ILE A 117 -2.69 15.30 -18.92
N TYR A 118 -1.53 14.78 -18.56
CA TYR A 118 -0.60 14.23 -19.52
C TYR A 118 -0.99 12.81 -19.90
N ILE A 119 -1.01 12.51 -21.21
CA ILE A 119 -1.24 11.16 -21.73
C ILE A 119 -0.25 10.88 -22.86
N ASN A 120 0.48 9.76 -22.76
CA ASN A 120 1.41 9.27 -23.78
C ASN A 120 0.98 7.88 -24.27
N PRO A 121 0.19 7.78 -25.35
CA PRO A 121 -0.29 6.49 -25.88
C PRO A 121 0.85 5.56 -26.33
N ILE A 122 2.00 6.12 -26.72
CA ILE A 122 3.18 5.40 -27.20
C ILE A 122 4.21 5.12 -26.08
N ALA A 123 3.81 5.28 -24.81
CA ALA A 123 4.71 5.01 -23.69
C ALA A 123 5.34 3.62 -23.78
N THR A 124 6.65 3.57 -23.55
CA THR A 124 7.42 2.32 -23.53
C THR A 124 7.12 1.52 -22.26
N LYS A 125 7.44 0.22 -22.27
CA LYS A 125 7.31 -0.58 -21.05
C LYS A 125 8.55 -0.41 -20.17
N PHE A 126 8.35 -0.13 -18.90
CA PHE A 126 9.41 -0.18 -17.89
C PHE A 126 9.77 -1.65 -17.62
N ASN A 127 11.04 -2.00 -17.75
CA ASN A 127 11.53 -3.38 -17.69
C ASN A 127 12.50 -3.66 -16.55
N LYS A 128 12.95 -2.62 -15.82
CA LYS A 128 13.80 -2.80 -14.64
C LYS A 128 13.03 -3.47 -13.51
N THR A 129 13.68 -4.42 -12.84
CA THR A 129 13.17 -5.09 -11.64
C THR A 129 14.25 -5.11 -10.58
N THR A 130 13.96 -4.56 -9.42
CA THR A 130 14.78 -4.76 -8.22
C THR A 130 14.07 -5.78 -7.36
N LYS A 131 14.75 -6.88 -7.02
CA LYS A 131 14.17 -7.84 -6.09
C LYS A 131 13.81 -7.07 -4.83
N THR A 132 12.51 -7.01 -4.54
CA THR A 132 12.09 -6.66 -3.20
C THR A 132 12.80 -7.69 -2.32
N GLU A 133 13.67 -7.25 -1.44
CA GLU A 133 14.01 -8.09 -0.31
C GLU A 133 12.67 -8.32 0.39
N THR A 134 11.98 -9.38 0.00
CA THR A 134 11.12 -10.08 0.92
C THR A 134 12.08 -10.28 2.07
N VAL A 135 11.84 -9.61 3.19
CA VAL A 135 12.39 -10.09 4.45
C VAL A 135 11.88 -11.52 4.47
N VAL A 136 12.69 -12.42 3.95
CA VAL A 136 12.60 -13.83 4.24
C VAL A 136 12.78 -13.77 5.73
N ILE A 137 11.65 -13.77 6.45
CA ILE A 137 11.64 -14.07 7.87
C ILE A 137 12.36 -15.39 7.86
N SER A 138 13.65 -15.30 8.16
CA SER A 138 14.56 -16.43 8.01
C SER A 138 13.87 -17.58 8.70
N GLU A 139 13.92 -18.77 8.14
CA GLU A 139 13.40 -20.04 8.68
C GLU A 139 13.76 -20.28 10.16
N ARG A 140 14.48 -19.35 10.80
CA ARG A 140 14.89 -19.27 12.19
C ARG A 140 13.90 -18.59 13.14
N LEU A 141 12.80 -18.00 12.70
CA LEU A 141 11.73 -17.60 13.62
C LEU A 141 10.88 -18.84 13.94
N GLN A 142 11.47 -19.71 14.73
CA GLN A 142 11.06 -21.10 14.92
C GLN A 142 9.82 -21.28 15.80
N SER A 143 9.25 -20.25 16.36
CA SER A 143 7.98 -20.41 17.06
C SER A 143 7.06 -19.21 16.80
N GLU A 144 5.82 -19.51 16.51
CA GLU A 144 4.73 -18.52 16.41
C GLU A 144 4.58 -17.69 17.69
N VAL A 145 5.01 -18.23 18.83
CA VAL A 145 5.08 -17.56 20.14
C VAL A 145 6.07 -16.39 20.09
N GLU A 146 7.29 -16.61 19.60
CA GLU A 146 8.30 -15.53 19.50
C GLU A 146 7.87 -14.42 18.54
N LEU A 147 7.22 -14.80 17.45
CA LEU A 147 6.67 -13.84 16.48
C LEU A 147 5.55 -13.03 17.10
N PHE A 148 4.66 -13.69 17.83
CA PHE A 148 3.55 -13.04 18.53
C PHE A 148 4.05 -12.06 19.60
N GLU A 149 5.06 -12.43 20.38
CA GLU A 149 5.69 -11.53 21.36
C GLU A 149 6.34 -10.30 20.72
N LYS A 150 6.98 -10.48 19.57
CA LYS A 150 7.54 -9.37 18.78
C LYS A 150 6.46 -8.44 18.25
N ILE A 151 5.33 -8.98 17.83
CA ILE A 151 4.16 -8.19 17.40
C ILE A 151 3.59 -7.40 18.57
N LEU A 152 3.44 -8.02 19.74
CA LEU A 152 2.99 -7.33 20.96
C LEU A 152 3.92 -6.18 21.34
N LYS A 153 5.23 -6.41 21.35
CA LYS A 153 6.23 -5.38 21.62
C LYS A 153 6.19 -4.24 20.59
N TRP A 154 5.97 -4.57 19.32
CA TRP A 154 5.85 -3.58 18.27
C TRP A 154 4.60 -2.70 18.43
N LEU A 155 3.45 -3.28 18.80
CA LEU A 155 2.23 -2.54 19.11
C LEU A 155 2.43 -1.64 20.32
N SER A 156 3.03 -2.16 21.40
CA SER A 156 3.34 -1.38 22.61
C SER A 156 4.25 -0.18 22.29
N ASN A 157 5.27 -0.34 21.45
CA ASN A 157 6.15 0.75 21.03
C ASN A 157 5.43 1.83 20.21
N LYS A 158 4.26 1.52 19.65
CA LYS A 158 3.38 2.47 18.95
C LYS A 158 2.38 3.17 19.88
N GLY A 159 2.39 2.84 21.15
CA GLY A 159 1.44 3.35 22.15
C GLY A 159 0.13 2.57 22.22
N ASP A 160 0.02 1.45 21.50
CA ASP A 160 -1.15 0.58 21.57
C ASP A 160 -1.03 -0.36 22.77
N ALA A 161 -2.04 -0.38 23.64
CA ALA A 161 -2.06 -1.22 24.84
C ALA A 161 -3.41 -1.90 25.05
N PHE A 162 -3.39 -3.07 25.69
CA PHE A 162 -4.60 -3.81 26.07
C PHE A 162 -5.17 -3.24 27.37
N VAL A 163 -5.89 -2.11 27.27
CA VAL A 163 -6.45 -1.39 28.41
C VAL A 163 -7.97 -1.30 28.33
N THR A 164 -8.62 -1.11 29.45
CA THR A 164 -10.08 -0.96 29.52
C THR A 164 -10.54 0.20 28.64
N GLY A 165 -11.54 -0.03 27.79
CA GLY A 165 -12.06 0.92 26.80
C GLY A 165 -11.44 0.80 25.42
N GLU A 166 -10.22 0.27 25.29
CA GLU A 166 -9.52 0.11 23.98
C GLU A 166 -9.27 -1.36 23.59
N ARG A 167 -9.71 -2.32 24.41
CA ARG A 167 -9.47 -3.75 24.20
C ARG A 167 -9.82 -4.23 22.79
N ASN A 168 -10.98 -3.86 22.27
CA ASN A 168 -11.43 -4.30 20.95
C ASN A 168 -10.55 -3.74 19.84
N SER A 169 -10.17 -2.46 19.93
CA SER A 169 -9.27 -1.81 18.99
C SER A 169 -7.88 -2.46 18.99
N PHE A 170 -7.36 -2.76 20.17
CA PHE A 170 -6.08 -3.44 20.33
C PHE A 170 -6.11 -4.85 19.74
N ILE A 171 -7.13 -5.66 20.07
CA ILE A 171 -7.28 -7.03 19.53
C ILE A 171 -7.40 -7.01 18.01
N PHE A 172 -8.14 -6.07 17.43
CA PHE A 172 -8.25 -5.93 15.98
C PHE A 172 -6.88 -5.63 15.33
N LYS A 173 -6.10 -4.71 15.92
CA LYS A 173 -4.75 -4.38 15.43
C LYS A 173 -3.81 -5.58 15.57
N LEU A 174 -3.88 -6.29 16.68
CA LEU A 174 -3.08 -7.49 16.93
C LEU A 174 -3.42 -8.61 15.94
N ALA A 175 -4.69 -8.93 15.74
CA ALA A 175 -5.12 -9.94 14.78
C ALA A 175 -4.72 -9.59 13.34
N SER A 176 -4.88 -8.31 12.96
CA SER A 176 -4.44 -7.80 11.66
C SER A 176 -2.93 -7.93 11.45
N ALA A 177 -2.14 -7.67 12.52
CA ALA A 177 -0.70 -7.84 12.47
C ALA A 177 -0.32 -9.33 12.39
N CYS A 178 -0.93 -10.19 13.21
CA CYS A 178 -0.71 -11.64 13.17
C CYS A 178 -0.98 -12.22 11.78
N CYS A 179 -2.10 -11.87 11.17
CA CYS A 179 -2.43 -12.27 9.80
C CYS A 179 -1.37 -11.79 8.78
N ARG A 180 -0.94 -10.54 8.90
CA ARG A 180 0.08 -9.94 8.01
C ARG A 180 1.44 -10.63 8.12
N PHE A 181 1.79 -11.08 9.30
CA PHE A 181 3.07 -11.77 9.57
C PHE A 181 2.97 -13.30 9.45
N GLY A 182 1.82 -13.83 9.04
CA GLY A 182 1.65 -15.24 8.70
C GLY A 182 1.29 -16.16 9.86
N ILE A 183 0.90 -15.62 11.03
CA ILE A 183 0.28 -16.41 12.10
C ILE A 183 -1.16 -16.71 11.67
N ASN A 184 -1.52 -17.98 11.62
CA ASN A 184 -2.87 -18.38 11.23
C ASN A 184 -3.90 -18.01 12.32
N GLU A 185 -5.19 -18.00 11.94
CA GLU A 185 -6.26 -17.54 12.82
C GLU A 185 -6.36 -18.37 14.11
N SER A 186 -6.26 -19.70 14.01
CA SER A 186 -6.38 -20.61 15.16
C SER A 186 -5.29 -20.37 16.20
N ASP A 187 -4.04 -20.22 15.73
CA ASP A 187 -2.90 -20.00 16.61
C ASP A 187 -2.91 -18.59 17.19
N CYS A 188 -3.30 -17.59 16.40
CA CYS A 188 -3.51 -16.24 16.91
C CYS A 188 -4.56 -16.20 18.02
N GLN A 189 -5.70 -16.87 17.85
CA GLN A 189 -6.74 -16.97 18.90
C GLN A 189 -6.23 -17.65 20.17
N ASN A 190 -5.47 -18.74 20.03
CA ASN A 190 -4.90 -19.46 21.17
C ASN A 190 -3.88 -18.60 21.94
N LEU A 191 -2.98 -17.92 21.21
CA LEU A 191 -1.99 -17.02 21.79
C LEU A 191 -2.63 -15.82 22.48
N CYS A 192 -3.69 -15.24 21.91
CA CYS A 192 -4.46 -14.17 22.54
C CYS A 192 -5.12 -14.65 23.84
N LYS A 193 -5.73 -15.84 23.84
CA LYS A 193 -6.32 -16.41 25.07
C LYS A 193 -5.27 -16.61 26.16
N LEU A 194 -4.10 -17.17 25.83
CA LEU A 194 -3.02 -17.37 26.78
C LEU A 194 -2.48 -16.05 27.35
N SER A 195 -2.37 -15.02 26.52
CA SER A 195 -1.76 -13.75 26.92
C SER A 195 -2.72 -12.83 27.69
N PHE A 196 -4.04 -12.93 27.47
CA PHE A 196 -5.03 -11.99 28.00
C PHE A 196 -6.12 -12.62 28.86
N SER A 197 -6.14 -13.97 29.05
CA SER A 197 -7.13 -14.65 29.88
C SER A 197 -6.98 -14.37 31.39
N THR A 198 -5.85 -13.81 31.82
CA THR A 198 -5.59 -13.48 33.23
C THR A 198 -5.93 -12.02 33.58
N ALA A 199 -6.48 -11.25 32.67
CA ALA A 199 -6.77 -9.82 32.85
C ALA A 199 -8.18 -9.53 33.43
N ASP A 200 -8.94 -10.55 33.79
CA ASP A 200 -10.31 -10.43 34.32
C ASP A 200 -10.44 -10.90 35.80
N ASN A 201 -9.38 -10.73 36.64
CA ASN A 201 -9.48 -10.81 38.08
C ASN A 201 -9.14 -9.49 38.74
#